data_ef5263d40a42749cf23c973c09a53318
#
_entry.id   ef5263d40a42749cf23c973c09a53318
#
_cell.length_a   1.000
_cell.length_b   1.000
_cell.length_c   1.000
_cell.angle_alpha   90.00
_cell.angle_beta   90.00
_cell.angle_gamma   90.00
#
_symmetry.space_group_name_H-M   'P 1'
#
loop_
_entity.id
_entity.type
_entity.pdbx_description
1 polymer ?
#
loop_
_entity_poly.entity_id
_entity_poly.type
_entity_poly.pdbx_seq_one_letter_code
_entity_poly.pdbx_strand_id
1 'polypeptide(L)'
;MSLAESMLAEFEAQAPITRKFLERLPEDRLTWKPHERSMSAGQLAFHIARVPGGSVRFVQQNPAQAPNFNNVPEPSSLKEILGAFDESIVAVQSLLPQFNDAAMQETWRMVQGDQEVMAIPRAQFLRDIMLNHWFQHRGQFSVYLRLLNVAVPSTWGPSADEPPVFLPKRHAA
;
A
#
# COMPACT_ATOMS: atom_id res chain seq x y z
N MET A 1 7.21 -23.19 3.75
CA MET A 1 7.03 -21.77 3.34
C MET A 1 7.27 -20.91 4.56
N SER A 2 8.28 -20.06 4.52
CA SER A 2 8.61 -19.15 5.61
C SER A 2 7.56 -18.02 5.77
N LEU A 3 7.60 -17.29 6.89
CA LEU A 3 6.72 -16.13 7.10
C LEU A 3 6.92 -15.06 6.01
N ALA A 4 8.17 -14.79 5.65
CA ALA A 4 8.50 -13.82 4.60
C ALA A 4 7.98 -14.27 3.22
N GLU A 5 8.16 -15.55 2.85
CA GLU A 5 7.63 -16.10 1.60
C GLU A 5 6.10 -16.02 1.53
N SER A 6 5.42 -16.31 2.65
CA SER A 6 3.95 -16.20 2.71
C SER A 6 3.46 -14.77 2.51
N MET A 7 4.11 -13.79 3.17
CA MET A 7 3.77 -12.37 3.01
C MET A 7 4.10 -11.86 1.61
N LEU A 8 5.21 -12.31 1.03
CA LEU A 8 5.59 -11.96 -0.34
C LEU A 8 4.57 -12.46 -1.35
N ALA A 9 4.16 -13.72 -1.25
CA ALA A 9 3.15 -14.29 -2.13
C ALA A 9 1.81 -13.54 -2.03
N GLU A 10 1.39 -13.16 -0.82
CA GLU A 10 0.19 -12.34 -0.61
C GLU A 10 0.34 -10.94 -1.25
N PHE A 11 1.47 -10.28 -1.04
CA PHE A 11 1.75 -8.98 -1.65
C PHE A 11 1.72 -9.06 -3.18
N GLU A 12 2.41 -10.04 -3.77
CA GLU A 12 2.48 -10.23 -5.23
C GLU A 12 1.12 -10.52 -5.86
N ALA A 13 0.26 -11.26 -5.18
CA ALA A 13 -1.12 -11.48 -5.62
C ALA A 13 -1.97 -10.19 -5.61
N GLN A 14 -1.65 -9.26 -4.71
CA GLN A 14 -2.41 -8.01 -4.52
C GLN A 14 -1.85 -6.83 -5.34
N ALA A 15 -0.58 -6.84 -5.68
CA ALA A 15 0.07 -5.72 -6.37
C ALA A 15 -0.57 -5.39 -7.74
N PRO A 16 -0.87 -6.36 -8.62
CA PRO A 16 -1.57 -6.08 -9.89
C PRO A 16 -2.96 -5.49 -9.70
N ILE A 17 -3.67 -5.93 -8.64
CA ILE A 17 -5.00 -5.40 -8.29
C ILE A 17 -4.87 -3.93 -7.87
N THR A 18 -3.92 -3.63 -6.98
CA THR A 18 -3.67 -2.25 -6.52
C THR A 18 -3.26 -1.35 -7.66
N ARG A 19 -2.40 -1.83 -8.59
CA ARG A 19 -2.01 -1.07 -9.79
C ARG A 19 -3.22 -0.60 -10.58
N LYS A 20 -4.22 -1.47 -10.81
CA LYS A 20 -5.45 -1.09 -11.52
C LYS A 20 -6.20 0.07 -10.86
N PHE A 21 -6.19 0.12 -9.51
CA PHE A 21 -6.80 1.25 -8.80
C PHE A 21 -6.01 2.54 -9.04
N LEU A 22 -4.68 2.50 -8.94
CA LEU A 22 -3.84 3.67 -9.14
C LEU A 22 -3.96 4.23 -10.57
N GLU A 23 -3.97 3.35 -11.57
CA GLU A 23 -4.11 3.71 -12.99
C GLU A 23 -5.46 4.36 -13.34
N ARG A 24 -6.50 4.17 -12.49
CA ARG A 24 -7.81 4.79 -12.67
C ARG A 24 -7.88 6.24 -12.20
N LEU A 25 -6.87 6.74 -11.46
CA LEU A 25 -6.88 8.12 -10.98
C LEU A 25 -6.71 9.10 -12.14
N PRO A 26 -7.70 10.00 -12.41
CA PRO A 26 -7.53 11.01 -13.42
C PRO A 26 -6.47 12.04 -13.00
N GLU A 27 -5.55 12.39 -13.90
CA GLU A 27 -4.42 13.27 -13.60
C GLU A 27 -4.86 14.70 -13.22
N ASP A 28 -5.98 15.16 -13.78
CA ASP A 28 -6.59 16.46 -13.44
C ASP A 28 -7.28 16.47 -12.06
N ARG A 29 -7.30 15.34 -11.36
CA ARG A 29 -7.96 15.15 -10.05
C ARG A 29 -7.00 14.87 -8.90
N LEU A 30 -5.69 14.98 -9.11
CA LEU A 30 -4.68 14.71 -8.07
C LEU A 30 -4.92 15.53 -6.80
N THR A 31 -5.27 16.81 -6.92
CA THR A 31 -5.49 17.71 -5.78
C THR A 31 -6.91 17.67 -5.20
N TRP A 32 -7.82 16.88 -5.82
CA TRP A 32 -9.20 16.78 -5.33
C TRP A 32 -9.27 16.09 -3.96
N LYS A 33 -10.16 16.57 -3.10
CA LYS A 33 -10.40 16.02 -1.75
C LYS A 33 -11.89 15.77 -1.53
N PRO A 34 -12.28 14.66 -0.90
CA PRO A 34 -13.67 14.44 -0.51
C PRO A 34 -14.10 15.31 0.67
N HIS A 35 -13.12 15.74 1.49
CA HIS A 35 -13.31 16.62 2.65
C HIS A 35 -12.01 17.37 2.92
N GLU A 36 -12.08 18.56 3.49
CA GLU A 36 -10.91 19.42 3.77
C GLU A 36 -9.82 18.74 4.63
N ARG A 37 -10.25 17.90 5.58
CA ARG A 37 -9.35 17.16 6.50
C ARG A 37 -8.81 15.85 5.90
N SER A 38 -9.25 15.48 4.71
CA SER A 38 -8.79 14.25 4.04
C SER A 38 -7.51 14.51 3.23
N MET A 39 -6.74 13.46 2.98
CA MET A 39 -5.73 13.48 1.95
C MET A 39 -6.37 13.81 0.60
N SER A 40 -5.61 14.45 -0.31
CA SER A 40 -6.03 14.56 -1.71
C SER A 40 -6.02 13.16 -2.36
N ALA A 41 -6.67 13.03 -3.52
CA ALA A 41 -6.68 11.78 -4.27
C ALA A 41 -5.25 11.37 -4.68
N GLY A 42 -4.43 12.34 -5.08
CA GLY A 42 -3.00 12.14 -5.37
C GLY A 42 -2.22 11.71 -4.13
N GLN A 43 -2.40 12.40 -3.00
CA GLN A 43 -1.73 12.05 -1.75
C GLN A 43 -2.07 10.62 -1.30
N LEU A 44 -3.35 10.24 -1.34
CA LEU A 44 -3.78 8.88 -0.96
C LEU A 44 -3.22 7.84 -1.93
N ALA A 45 -3.27 8.08 -3.23
CA ALA A 45 -2.70 7.18 -4.24
C ALA A 45 -1.18 7.03 -4.08
N PHE A 46 -0.47 8.13 -3.84
CA PHE A 46 0.98 8.12 -3.62
C PHE A 46 1.36 7.40 -2.32
N HIS A 47 0.56 7.58 -1.27
CA HIS A 47 0.71 6.84 -0.03
C HIS A 47 0.54 5.33 -0.25
N ILE A 48 -0.53 4.91 -0.95
CA ILE A 48 -0.74 3.50 -1.33
C ILE A 48 0.46 2.95 -2.12
N ALA A 49 1.00 3.72 -3.05
CA ALA A 49 2.14 3.33 -3.87
C ALA A 49 3.40 3.07 -3.03
N ARG A 50 3.63 3.86 -1.96
CA ARG A 50 4.88 3.85 -1.19
C ARG A 50 4.85 2.96 0.05
N VAL A 51 3.67 2.69 0.62
CA VAL A 51 3.55 1.97 1.91
C VAL A 51 4.27 0.62 1.92
N PRO A 52 4.10 -0.30 0.94
CA PRO A 52 4.75 -1.60 1.03
C PRO A 52 6.28 -1.52 1.02
N GLY A 53 6.86 -0.83 0.03
CA GLY A 53 8.30 -0.66 -0.08
C GLY A 53 8.90 0.16 1.06
N GLY A 54 8.19 1.18 1.53
CA GLY A 54 8.58 1.96 2.69
C GLY A 54 8.64 1.11 3.95
N SER A 55 7.63 0.28 4.18
CA SER A 55 7.55 -0.61 5.36
C SER A 55 8.69 -1.63 5.39
N VAL A 56 8.97 -2.29 4.27
CA VAL A 56 10.05 -3.29 4.22
C VAL A 56 11.44 -2.67 4.38
N ARG A 57 11.67 -1.45 3.86
CA ARG A 57 12.91 -0.69 4.10
C ARG A 57 13.01 -0.24 5.55
N PHE A 58 11.91 0.19 6.14
CA PHE A 58 11.87 0.72 7.50
C PHE A 58 12.26 -0.33 8.54
N VAL A 59 11.81 -1.57 8.39
CA VAL A 59 12.14 -2.65 9.33
C VAL A 59 13.56 -3.21 9.20
N GLN A 60 14.36 -2.72 8.24
CA GLN A 60 15.79 -3.07 8.15
C GLN A 60 16.60 -2.49 9.33
N GLN A 61 16.15 -1.37 9.89
CA GLN A 61 16.76 -0.75 11.06
C GLN A 61 16.05 -1.23 12.34
N ASN A 62 16.83 -1.50 13.41
CA ASN A 62 16.30 -1.86 14.73
C ASN A 62 17.25 -1.36 15.82
N PRO A 63 16.91 -0.32 16.61
CA PRO A 63 15.68 0.46 16.50
C PRO A 63 15.65 1.38 15.26
N ALA A 64 14.44 1.66 14.78
CA ALA A 64 14.18 2.63 13.72
C ALA A 64 13.65 3.95 14.30
N GLN A 65 14.06 5.09 13.75
CA GLN A 65 13.50 6.39 14.13
C GLN A 65 12.11 6.59 13.52
N ALA A 66 11.13 6.99 14.35
CA ALA A 66 9.78 7.28 13.89
C ALA A 66 9.81 8.38 12.81
N PRO A 67 9.15 8.16 11.65
CA PRO A 67 9.06 9.17 10.61
C PRO A 67 8.12 10.30 11.02
N ASN A 68 8.23 11.44 10.34
CA ASN A 68 7.23 12.50 10.49
C ASN A 68 5.96 12.12 9.73
N PHE A 69 4.97 11.58 10.44
CA PHE A 69 3.68 11.15 9.87
C PHE A 69 2.82 12.30 9.32
N ASN A 70 3.12 13.55 9.67
CA ASN A 70 2.39 14.72 9.17
C ASN A 70 2.87 15.18 7.77
N ASN A 71 4.00 14.67 7.31
CA ASN A 71 4.54 15.00 6.01
C ASN A 71 4.01 14.03 4.95
N VAL A 72 2.86 14.36 4.36
CA VAL A 72 2.27 13.61 3.25
C VAL A 72 2.55 14.37 1.95
N PRO A 73 3.52 13.93 1.12
CA PRO A 73 3.89 14.65 -0.08
C PRO A 73 2.76 14.62 -1.11
N GLU A 74 2.60 15.72 -1.85
CA GLU A 74 1.68 15.83 -2.99
C GLU A 74 2.44 15.42 -4.27
N PRO A 75 1.98 14.38 -4.98
CA PRO A 75 2.62 13.98 -6.23
C PRO A 75 2.27 14.97 -7.35
N SER A 76 3.21 15.14 -8.27
CA SER A 76 3.06 16.05 -9.42
C SER A 76 2.35 15.41 -10.61
N SER A 77 2.30 14.09 -10.69
CA SER A 77 1.72 13.35 -11.83
C SER A 77 1.32 11.92 -11.47
N LEU A 78 0.45 11.32 -12.28
CA LEU A 78 0.14 9.88 -12.19
C LEU A 78 1.39 9.02 -12.46
N LYS A 79 2.27 9.48 -13.36
CA LYS A 79 3.54 8.79 -13.66
C LYS A 79 4.43 8.68 -12.41
N GLU A 80 4.50 9.72 -11.60
CA GLU A 80 5.25 9.71 -10.33
C GLU A 80 4.68 8.67 -9.36
N ILE A 81 3.35 8.60 -9.24
CA ILE A 81 2.67 7.61 -8.39
C ILE A 81 2.99 6.19 -8.85
N LEU A 82 2.85 5.90 -10.15
CA LEU A 82 3.10 4.57 -10.69
C LEU A 82 4.58 4.18 -10.59
N GLY A 83 5.49 5.12 -10.84
CA GLY A 83 6.93 4.92 -10.64
C GLY A 83 7.29 4.56 -9.19
N ALA A 84 6.72 5.28 -8.22
CA ALA A 84 6.90 4.97 -6.80
C ALA A 84 6.32 3.58 -6.43
N PHE A 85 5.25 3.16 -7.09
CA PHE A 85 4.69 1.83 -6.91
C PHE A 85 5.61 0.74 -7.47
N ASP A 86 6.21 0.95 -8.64
CA ASP A 86 7.20 0.03 -9.23
C ASP A 86 8.42 -0.11 -8.32
N GLU A 87 8.95 0.99 -7.80
CA GLU A 87 10.03 0.98 -6.81
C GLU A 87 9.66 0.25 -5.53
N SER A 88 8.40 0.35 -5.11
CA SER A 88 7.86 -0.34 -3.94
C SER A 88 7.82 -1.85 -4.17
N ILE A 89 7.37 -2.31 -5.34
CA ILE A 89 7.36 -3.72 -5.73
C ILE A 89 8.78 -4.30 -5.70
N VAL A 90 9.73 -3.63 -6.35
CA VAL A 90 11.15 -4.05 -6.36
C VAL A 90 11.70 -4.15 -4.94
N ALA A 91 11.38 -3.19 -4.08
CA ALA A 91 11.86 -3.20 -2.70
C ALA A 91 11.29 -4.39 -1.89
N VAL A 92 9.99 -4.66 -2.00
CA VAL A 92 9.38 -5.80 -1.30
C VAL A 92 9.97 -7.11 -1.79
N GLN A 93 10.08 -7.30 -3.10
CA GLN A 93 10.63 -8.51 -3.71
C GLN A 93 12.09 -8.76 -3.35
N SER A 94 12.89 -7.70 -3.21
CA SER A 94 14.32 -7.83 -2.91
C SER A 94 14.65 -7.91 -1.42
N LEU A 95 13.91 -7.22 -0.56
CA LEU A 95 14.26 -7.07 0.86
C LEU A 95 13.50 -8.03 1.77
N LEU A 96 12.22 -8.31 1.48
CA LEU A 96 11.41 -9.17 2.35
C LEU A 96 11.97 -10.61 2.45
N PRO A 97 12.45 -11.25 1.36
CA PRO A 97 13.03 -12.60 1.43
C PRO A 97 14.34 -12.69 2.23
N GLN A 98 14.98 -11.57 2.56
CA GLN A 98 16.21 -11.56 3.35
C GLN A 98 15.95 -11.89 4.83
N PHE A 99 14.70 -11.80 5.31
CA PHE A 99 14.34 -12.15 6.67
C PHE A 99 13.98 -13.63 6.78
N ASN A 100 14.75 -14.39 7.56
CA ASN A 100 14.34 -15.73 7.99
C ASN A 100 13.29 -15.64 9.12
N ASP A 101 12.70 -16.78 9.49
CA ASP A 101 11.63 -16.79 10.50
C ASP A 101 12.08 -16.28 11.87
N ALA A 102 13.34 -16.51 12.25
CA ALA A 102 13.89 -15.98 13.50
C ALA A 102 13.95 -14.43 13.46
N ALA A 103 14.46 -13.87 12.36
CA ALA A 103 14.49 -12.42 12.16
C ALA A 103 13.06 -11.81 12.08
N MET A 104 12.09 -12.53 11.50
CA MET A 104 10.69 -12.10 11.46
C MET A 104 10.04 -12.08 12.85
N GLN A 105 10.42 -13.00 13.74
CA GLN A 105 9.92 -13.08 15.12
C GLN A 105 10.68 -12.17 16.09
N GLU A 106 11.84 -11.65 15.70
CA GLU A 106 12.60 -10.72 16.52
C GLU A 106 11.78 -9.49 16.87
N THR A 107 11.89 -9.02 18.14
CA THR A 107 11.28 -7.76 18.56
C THR A 107 11.94 -6.60 17.82
N TRP A 108 11.15 -5.97 16.95
CA TRP A 108 11.51 -4.74 16.28
C TRP A 108 11.02 -3.54 17.08
N ARG A 109 11.84 -2.49 17.13
CA ARG A 109 11.59 -1.29 17.95
C ARG A 109 11.55 -0.04 17.09
N MET A 110 10.61 0.83 17.42
CA MET A 110 10.58 2.20 16.89
C MET A 110 10.76 3.18 18.06
N VAL A 111 11.62 4.17 17.84
CA VAL A 111 11.94 5.21 18.82
C VAL A 111 11.63 6.60 18.26
N GLN A 112 11.28 7.52 19.14
CA GLN A 112 11.17 8.95 18.85
C GLN A 112 12.20 9.69 19.73
N GLY A 113 13.31 10.10 19.14
CA GLY A 113 14.50 10.46 19.92
C GLY A 113 14.98 9.26 20.73
N ASP A 114 15.07 9.42 22.06
CA ASP A 114 15.49 8.36 22.99
C ASP A 114 14.31 7.56 23.58
N GLN A 115 13.07 7.92 23.23
CA GLN A 115 11.88 7.25 23.75
C GLN A 115 11.43 6.10 22.84
N GLU A 116 11.33 4.87 23.38
CA GLU A 116 10.68 3.75 22.69
C GLU A 116 9.18 4.01 22.61
N VAL A 117 8.64 4.03 21.37
CA VAL A 117 7.22 4.26 21.08
C VAL A 117 6.52 3.01 20.57
N MET A 118 7.27 1.99 20.15
CA MET A 118 6.74 0.70 19.74
C MET A 118 7.79 -0.41 19.89
N ALA A 119 7.36 -1.58 20.38
CA ALA A 119 8.16 -2.79 20.45
C ALA A 119 7.27 -4.01 20.15
N ILE A 120 7.36 -4.57 18.95
CA ILE A 120 6.53 -5.69 18.47
C ILE A 120 7.38 -6.61 17.57
N PRO A 121 6.98 -7.87 17.32
CA PRO A 121 7.62 -8.69 16.33
C PRO A 121 7.65 -8.01 14.94
N ARG A 122 8.78 -8.12 14.23
CA ARG A 122 8.91 -7.55 12.86
C ARG A 122 7.81 -8.05 11.93
N ALA A 123 7.46 -9.34 12.02
CA ALA A 123 6.36 -9.92 11.25
C ALA A 123 5.01 -9.25 11.52
N GLN A 124 4.75 -8.88 12.78
CA GLN A 124 3.51 -8.17 13.14
C GLN A 124 3.48 -6.78 12.51
N PHE A 125 4.57 -6.00 12.62
CA PHE A 125 4.65 -4.69 11.97
C PHE A 125 4.40 -4.78 10.47
N LEU A 126 5.06 -5.74 9.79
CA LEU A 126 4.86 -5.93 8.36
C LEU A 126 3.43 -6.36 8.02
N ARG A 127 2.82 -7.24 8.83
CA ARG A 127 1.41 -7.62 8.64
C ARG A 127 0.49 -6.41 8.78
N ASP A 128 0.70 -5.60 9.82
CA ASP A 128 -0.19 -4.49 10.14
C ASP A 128 -0.03 -3.32 9.17
N ILE A 129 1.22 -2.95 8.83
CA ILE A 129 1.50 -1.74 8.04
C ILE A 129 1.70 -2.06 6.56
N MET A 130 2.53 -3.05 6.22
CA MET A 130 2.78 -3.36 4.81
C MET A 130 1.54 -3.92 4.11
N LEU A 131 0.71 -4.73 4.79
CA LEU A 131 -0.45 -5.39 4.21
C LEU A 131 -1.79 -4.78 4.66
N ASN A 132 -2.15 -4.86 5.94
CA ASN A 132 -3.48 -4.46 6.41
C ASN A 132 -3.76 -2.98 6.17
N HIS A 133 -2.82 -2.10 6.54
CA HIS A 133 -2.92 -0.65 6.30
C HIS A 133 -2.97 -0.32 4.79
N TRP A 134 -2.20 -1.04 3.98
CA TRP A 134 -2.24 -0.91 2.52
C TRP A 134 -3.61 -1.30 1.94
N PHE A 135 -4.18 -2.42 2.38
CA PHE A 135 -5.52 -2.85 1.95
C PHE A 135 -6.61 -1.88 2.39
N GLN A 136 -6.50 -1.34 3.62
CA GLN A 136 -7.40 -0.31 4.12
C GLN A 136 -7.40 0.91 3.21
N HIS A 137 -6.23 1.44 2.85
CA HIS A 137 -6.14 2.61 1.98
C HIS A 137 -6.60 2.32 0.54
N ARG A 138 -6.36 1.14 0.00
CA ARG A 138 -6.94 0.74 -1.28
C ARG A 138 -8.47 0.71 -1.22
N GLY A 139 -9.05 0.18 -0.16
CA GLY A 139 -10.50 0.22 0.08
C GLY A 139 -11.03 1.66 0.18
N GLN A 140 -10.34 2.52 0.92
CA GLN A 140 -10.65 3.94 0.99
C GLN A 140 -10.57 4.60 -0.39
N PHE A 141 -9.54 4.29 -1.18
CA PHE A 141 -9.34 4.87 -2.51
C PHE A 141 -10.44 4.47 -3.50
N SER A 142 -11.06 3.29 -3.33
CA SER A 142 -12.22 2.89 -4.13
C SER A 142 -13.38 3.88 -4.00
N VAL A 143 -13.59 4.43 -2.78
CA VAL A 143 -14.61 5.46 -2.53
C VAL A 143 -14.24 6.78 -3.20
N TYR A 144 -12.95 7.15 -3.20
CA TYR A 144 -12.47 8.35 -3.92
C TYR A 144 -12.75 8.25 -5.42
N LEU A 145 -12.40 7.12 -6.05
CA LEU A 145 -12.69 6.88 -7.47
C LEU A 145 -14.20 6.99 -7.76
N ARG A 146 -15.04 6.42 -6.89
CA ARG A 146 -16.51 6.51 -7.04
C ARG A 146 -17.01 7.94 -6.97
N LEU A 147 -16.53 8.73 -6.03
CA LEU A 147 -16.90 10.14 -5.89
C LEU A 147 -16.43 11.01 -7.06
N LEU A 148 -15.36 10.57 -7.74
CA LEU A 148 -14.86 11.19 -8.98
C LEU A 148 -15.60 10.69 -10.24
N ASN A 149 -16.65 9.85 -10.11
CA ASN A 149 -17.35 9.19 -11.20
C ASN A 149 -16.44 8.30 -12.08
N VAL A 150 -15.39 7.75 -11.50
CA VAL A 150 -14.48 6.80 -12.15
C VAL A 150 -14.93 5.38 -11.86
N ALA A 151 -14.91 4.51 -12.86
CA ALA A 151 -15.23 3.09 -12.70
C ALA A 151 -14.26 2.45 -11.70
N VAL A 152 -14.81 1.74 -10.70
CA VAL A 152 -14.03 1.12 -9.61
C VAL A 152 -13.67 -0.31 -10.03
N PRO A 153 -12.37 -0.69 -10.02
CA PRO A 153 -11.95 -2.06 -10.28
C PRO A 153 -12.56 -3.04 -9.27
N SER A 154 -12.87 -4.25 -9.73
CA SER A 154 -13.16 -5.37 -8.83
C SER A 154 -11.88 -5.83 -8.13
N THR A 155 -12.08 -6.43 -6.96
CA THR A 155 -11.03 -7.12 -6.19
C THR A 155 -11.42 -8.59 -6.04
N TRP A 156 -11.47 -9.11 -4.82
CA TRP A 156 -11.98 -10.45 -4.52
C TRP A 156 -13.52 -10.55 -4.59
N GLY A 157 -14.19 -9.42 -4.45
CA GLY A 157 -15.63 -9.27 -4.70
C GLY A 157 -15.90 -8.42 -5.93
N PRO A 158 -17.15 -8.42 -6.47
CA PRO A 158 -17.54 -7.56 -7.58
C PRO A 158 -17.55 -6.09 -7.14
N SER A 159 -17.32 -5.19 -8.09
CA SER A 159 -17.75 -3.80 -7.98
C SER A 159 -19.06 -3.61 -8.78
N ALA A 160 -19.64 -2.40 -8.72
CA ALA A 160 -20.76 -2.07 -9.60
C ALA A 160 -20.37 -2.00 -11.08
N ASP A 161 -19.07 -1.89 -11.36
CA ASP A 161 -18.54 -1.68 -12.72
C ASP A 161 -17.86 -2.91 -13.31
N GLU A 162 -17.41 -3.85 -12.46
CA GLU A 162 -16.65 -5.03 -12.89
C GLU A 162 -17.07 -6.29 -12.10
N PRO A 163 -17.15 -7.48 -12.77
CA PRO A 163 -17.34 -8.74 -12.09
C PRO A 163 -16.10 -9.08 -11.24
N PRO A 164 -16.19 -10.04 -10.29
CA PRO A 164 -15.03 -10.51 -9.53
C PRO A 164 -13.91 -11.02 -10.45
N VAL A 165 -12.66 -10.84 -10.04
CA VAL A 165 -11.45 -11.19 -10.83
C VAL A 165 -11.43 -12.66 -11.26
N PHE A 166 -12.02 -13.56 -10.46
CA PHE A 166 -12.07 -15.00 -10.73
C PHE A 166 -13.24 -15.44 -11.63
N LEU A 167 -14.15 -14.53 -12.00
CA LEU A 167 -15.20 -14.83 -12.96
C LEU A 167 -14.81 -14.32 -14.36
N PRO A 168 -15.15 -15.08 -15.43
CA PRO A 168 -14.91 -14.62 -16.79
C PRO A 168 -15.72 -13.35 -17.05
N LYS A 169 -15.13 -12.39 -17.77
CA LYS A 169 -15.84 -11.19 -18.23
C LYS A 169 -17.06 -11.65 -19.02
N ARG A 170 -18.26 -11.27 -18.54
CA ARG A 170 -19.46 -11.43 -19.37
C ARG A 170 -19.26 -10.55 -20.60
N HIS A 171 -19.23 -11.16 -21.78
CA HIS A 171 -19.35 -10.39 -23.01
C HIS A 171 -20.70 -9.65 -22.93
N ALA A 172 -20.65 -8.31 -23.02
CA ALA A 172 -21.87 -7.52 -23.14
C ALA A 172 -22.59 -8.02 -24.41
N ALA A 173 -23.84 -8.44 -24.25
CA ALA A 173 -24.73 -8.81 -25.36
C ALA A 173 -25.17 -7.55 -26.08
#